data_68a000445ead8c63114a8ffd18ba72e2
#
_entry.id   68a000445ead8c63114a8ffd18ba72e2
#
_cell.length_a   1.000
_cell.length_b   1.000
_cell.length_c   1.000
_cell.angle_alpha   90.00
_cell.angle_beta   90.00
_cell.angle_gamma   90.00
#
_symmetry.space_group_name_H-M   'P 1'
#
loop_
_entity.id
_entity.type
_entity.pdbx_description
1 polymer ?
#
loop_
_entity_poly.entity_id
_entity_poly.type
_entity_poly.pdbx_seq_one_letter_code
_entity_poly.pdbx_strand_id
1 'polypeptide(L)'
;MWNNPSVYRKILDVAIEKEIKVIVNGGDMLPKQCDRHSEQSFFINGFLDEYFEELKKQDITYLAMLGNDDLLAADEMFDNLCDRFENVCNIAGRKFSVNGYEFIGMNYILDHPFGCKDRVVTETHYIPQRQLSPVAGISNAVDYDRIYNWLEYSRTELPHMCDVLKKLPLPDDRQKAVYVMHMPPAGLRLGQLRYQDLDICSVDIYEFLKEKQPLLSLHGHIHESPDTEKGKWINQIHQTTCIQTGQTELNDKYMVYAEIDLQEKKYERKVISVD
;
A
#
# COMPACT_ATOMS: atom_id res chain seq x y z
N MET A 1 -0.48 8.94 -8.15
CA MET A 1 -1.41 8.72 -9.24
C MET A 1 -2.79 8.26 -8.77
N TRP A 2 -2.93 7.53 -7.69
CA TRP A 2 -4.21 7.29 -7.02
C TRP A 2 -4.82 8.54 -6.37
N ASN A 3 -4.09 9.62 -6.34
CA ASN A 3 -4.44 10.93 -5.80
C ASN A 3 -5.34 11.79 -6.71
N ASN A 4 -5.88 11.21 -7.80
CA ASN A 4 -6.82 11.90 -8.67
C ASN A 4 -8.25 11.53 -8.28
N PRO A 5 -9.11 12.48 -7.87
CA PRO A 5 -10.52 12.24 -7.58
C PRO A 5 -11.27 11.42 -8.64
N SER A 6 -10.91 11.58 -9.91
CA SER A 6 -11.54 10.81 -11.00
C SER A 6 -11.28 9.30 -10.89
N VAL A 7 -10.09 8.89 -10.43
CA VAL A 7 -9.77 7.46 -10.21
C VAL A 7 -10.63 6.87 -9.08
N TYR A 8 -10.79 7.62 -7.99
CA TYR A 8 -11.65 7.20 -6.87
C TYR A 8 -13.13 7.06 -7.28
N ARG A 9 -13.64 8.04 -8.05
CA ARG A 9 -15.00 7.96 -8.58
C ARG A 9 -15.16 6.79 -9.52
N LYS A 10 -14.18 6.55 -10.40
CA LYS A 10 -14.22 5.44 -11.34
C LYS A 10 -14.21 4.08 -10.65
N ILE A 11 -13.42 3.88 -9.58
CA ILE A 11 -13.45 2.61 -8.83
C ILE A 11 -14.78 2.42 -8.10
N LEU A 12 -15.38 3.51 -7.60
CA LEU A 12 -16.72 3.46 -7.01
C LEU A 12 -17.78 3.05 -8.06
N ASP A 13 -17.75 3.65 -9.25
CA ASP A 13 -18.67 3.29 -10.34
C ASP A 13 -18.53 1.81 -10.71
N VAL A 14 -17.29 1.32 -10.84
CA VAL A 14 -17.02 -0.12 -11.11
C VAL A 14 -17.53 -1.00 -9.97
N ALA A 15 -17.34 -0.57 -8.72
CA ALA A 15 -17.80 -1.35 -7.57
C ALA A 15 -19.33 -1.44 -7.52
N ILE A 16 -20.02 -0.35 -7.84
CA ILE A 16 -21.49 -0.33 -7.94
C ILE A 16 -21.98 -1.22 -9.09
N GLU A 17 -21.42 -1.04 -10.30
CA GLU A 17 -21.80 -1.80 -11.48
C GLU A 17 -21.65 -3.32 -11.29
N LYS A 18 -20.58 -3.73 -10.57
CA LYS A 18 -20.24 -5.14 -10.35
C LYS A 18 -20.71 -5.69 -9.00
N GLU A 19 -21.46 -4.90 -8.23
CA GLU A 19 -21.97 -5.26 -6.90
C GLU A 19 -20.85 -5.65 -5.90
N ILE A 20 -19.65 -5.05 -6.06
CA ILE A 20 -18.50 -5.26 -5.17
C ILE A 20 -18.78 -4.65 -3.79
N LYS A 21 -18.53 -5.41 -2.73
CA LYS A 21 -18.80 -5.00 -1.36
C LYS A 21 -17.58 -4.55 -0.56
N VAL A 22 -16.38 -4.81 -1.06
CA VAL A 22 -15.14 -4.45 -0.38
C VAL A 22 -14.14 -3.86 -1.38
N ILE A 23 -13.68 -2.66 -1.12
CA ILE A 23 -12.56 -2.03 -1.82
C ILE A 23 -11.35 -2.02 -0.90
N VAL A 24 -10.19 -2.47 -1.41
CA VAL A 24 -8.91 -2.45 -0.67
C VAL A 24 -7.94 -1.50 -1.36
N ASN A 25 -7.41 -0.53 -0.62
CA ASN A 25 -6.36 0.38 -1.07
C ASN A 25 -5.07 0.10 -0.29
N GLY A 26 -4.04 -0.35 -0.98
CA GLY A 26 -2.77 -0.79 -0.40
C GLY A 26 -1.74 0.33 -0.14
N GLY A 27 -2.13 1.61 -0.17
CA GLY A 27 -1.25 2.74 0.13
C GLY A 27 -0.93 3.65 -1.05
N ASP A 28 -0.20 4.73 -0.81
CA ASP A 28 0.15 5.80 -1.76
C ASP A 28 -1.07 6.46 -2.37
N MET A 29 -2.03 6.79 -1.52
CA MET A 29 -3.38 7.21 -1.92
C MET A 29 -3.58 8.73 -1.92
N LEU A 30 -2.67 9.51 -1.36
CA LEU A 30 -2.81 10.96 -1.22
C LEU A 30 -2.03 11.75 -2.28
N PRO A 31 -2.33 13.03 -2.53
CA PRO A 31 -1.59 13.88 -3.45
C PRO A 31 -0.10 14.01 -3.12
N LYS A 32 0.75 14.08 -4.16
CA LYS A 32 2.21 14.20 -4.01
C LYS A 32 2.80 15.49 -4.62
N GLN A 33 2.01 16.50 -4.88
CA GLN A 33 2.46 17.71 -5.54
C GLN A 33 3.25 18.65 -4.61
N CYS A 34 3.47 19.88 -5.00
CA CYS A 34 4.50 20.76 -4.42
C CYS A 34 4.37 21.02 -2.91
N ASP A 35 3.16 21.14 -2.38
CA ASP A 35 2.90 21.34 -0.94
C ASP A 35 2.15 20.12 -0.38
N ARG A 36 2.89 19.05 -0.13
CA ARG A 36 2.30 17.78 0.33
C ARG A 36 1.49 17.94 1.62
N HIS A 37 1.94 18.73 2.58
CA HIS A 37 1.25 18.89 3.86
C HIS A 37 -0.15 19.48 3.68
N SER A 38 -0.22 20.61 2.97
CA SER A 38 -1.52 21.25 2.69
C SER A 38 -2.40 20.41 1.78
N GLU A 39 -1.84 19.87 0.69
CA GLU A 39 -2.62 19.10 -0.29
C GLU A 39 -3.18 17.81 0.30
N GLN A 40 -2.39 17.05 1.06
CA GLN A 40 -2.85 15.83 1.70
C GLN A 40 -3.90 16.13 2.78
N SER A 41 -3.70 17.20 3.56
CA SER A 41 -4.70 17.66 4.54
C SER A 41 -6.02 18.04 3.87
N PHE A 42 -5.99 18.82 2.79
CA PHE A 42 -7.20 19.21 2.05
C PHE A 42 -7.88 18.01 1.41
N PHE A 43 -7.10 17.07 0.88
CA PHE A 43 -7.64 15.86 0.27
C PHE A 43 -8.35 14.96 1.28
N ILE A 44 -7.77 14.78 2.48
CA ILE A 44 -8.36 13.98 3.55
C ILE A 44 -9.65 14.63 4.06
N ASN A 45 -9.60 15.92 4.42
CA ASN A 45 -10.73 16.61 5.04
C ASN A 45 -11.83 17.04 4.05
N GLY A 46 -11.54 17.04 2.79
CA GLY A 46 -12.50 17.40 1.73
C GLY A 46 -12.91 16.18 0.92
N PHE A 47 -12.10 15.81 -0.05
CA PHE A 47 -12.48 14.78 -1.02
C PHE A 47 -12.72 13.39 -0.37
N LEU A 48 -11.85 12.93 0.54
CA LEU A 48 -12.04 11.60 1.15
C LEU A 48 -13.25 11.56 2.07
N ASP A 49 -13.57 12.65 2.75
CA ASP A 49 -14.78 12.76 3.58
C ASP A 49 -16.04 12.56 2.72
N GLU A 50 -16.15 13.27 1.60
CA GLU A 50 -17.25 13.11 0.65
C GLU A 50 -17.29 11.69 0.04
N TYR A 51 -16.12 11.16 -0.32
CA TYR A 51 -16.00 9.82 -0.91
C TYR A 51 -16.44 8.72 0.06
N PHE A 52 -16.10 8.82 1.33
CA PHE A 52 -16.51 7.86 2.37
C PHE A 52 -18.02 7.89 2.63
N GLU A 53 -18.63 9.07 2.55
CA GLU A 53 -20.10 9.20 2.59
C GLU A 53 -20.76 8.50 1.39
N GLU A 54 -20.19 8.60 0.18
CA GLU A 54 -20.71 7.90 -1.00
C GLU A 54 -20.56 6.38 -0.85
N LEU A 55 -19.42 5.87 -0.37
CA LEU A 55 -19.23 4.45 -0.08
C LEU A 55 -20.24 3.92 0.93
N LYS A 56 -20.54 4.70 1.98
CA LYS A 56 -21.53 4.36 2.99
C LYS A 56 -22.93 4.23 2.38
N LYS A 57 -23.34 5.15 1.51
CA LYS A 57 -24.64 5.09 0.81
C LYS A 57 -24.78 3.84 -0.05
N GLN A 58 -23.67 3.31 -0.60
CA GLN A 58 -23.64 2.13 -1.45
C GLN A 58 -23.42 0.82 -0.67
N ASP A 59 -23.32 0.87 0.66
CA ASP A 59 -23.01 -0.28 1.50
C ASP A 59 -21.70 -1.00 1.05
N ILE A 60 -20.66 -0.19 0.77
CA ILE A 60 -19.33 -0.65 0.38
C ILE A 60 -18.36 -0.42 1.53
N THR A 61 -17.66 -1.46 1.95
CA THR A 61 -16.56 -1.37 2.92
C THR A 61 -15.27 -0.92 2.22
N TYR A 62 -14.59 0.04 2.80
CA TYR A 62 -13.31 0.55 2.32
C TYR A 62 -12.20 0.27 3.33
N LEU A 63 -11.26 -0.58 2.94
CA LEU A 63 -10.08 -0.94 3.72
C LEU A 63 -8.86 -0.24 3.11
N ALA A 64 -8.22 0.64 3.84
CA ALA A 64 -7.12 1.43 3.34
C ALA A 64 -5.98 1.57 4.35
N MET A 65 -4.83 1.97 3.87
CA MET A 65 -3.71 2.42 4.69
C MET A 65 -2.92 3.47 3.91
N LEU A 66 -2.24 4.36 4.62
CA LEU A 66 -1.34 5.32 3.99
C LEU A 66 -0.01 4.62 3.64
N GLY A 67 0.52 4.86 2.43
CA GLY A 67 1.78 4.32 1.94
C GLY A 67 2.97 5.26 2.18
N ASN A 68 4.11 5.02 1.53
CA ASN A 68 5.33 5.81 1.74
C ASN A 68 5.30 7.20 1.11
N ASP A 69 4.46 7.43 0.12
CA ASP A 69 4.24 8.75 -0.47
C ASP A 69 3.22 9.60 0.29
N ASP A 70 2.46 8.97 1.18
CA ASP A 70 1.54 9.62 2.10
C ASP A 70 2.30 9.98 3.38
N LEU A 71 2.26 11.26 3.78
CA LEU A 71 3.05 11.75 4.91
C LEU A 71 2.66 11.06 6.23
N LEU A 72 3.65 10.74 7.06
CA LEU A 72 3.44 10.26 8.42
C LEU A 72 2.64 11.28 9.24
N ALA A 73 2.87 12.58 8.96
CA ALA A 73 2.12 13.70 9.53
C ALA A 73 0.60 13.65 9.25
N ALA A 74 0.16 12.89 8.23
CA ALA A 74 -1.25 12.74 7.89
C ALA A 74 -1.95 11.58 8.62
N ASP A 75 -1.23 10.73 9.34
CA ASP A 75 -1.78 9.50 9.95
C ASP A 75 -2.91 9.78 10.94
N GLU A 76 -2.71 10.70 11.87
CA GLU A 76 -3.73 11.04 12.87
C GLU A 76 -5.00 11.62 12.21
N MET A 77 -4.83 12.47 11.20
CA MET A 77 -5.95 13.05 10.46
C MET A 77 -6.73 11.99 9.69
N PHE A 78 -6.02 11.05 9.05
CA PHE A 78 -6.65 9.94 8.32
C PHE A 78 -7.36 8.97 9.27
N ASP A 79 -6.76 8.64 10.42
CA ASP A 79 -7.40 7.82 11.46
C ASP A 79 -8.69 8.48 11.97
N ASN A 80 -8.63 9.76 12.33
CA ASN A 80 -9.79 10.52 12.78
C ASN A 80 -10.92 10.58 11.75
N LEU A 81 -10.56 10.64 10.45
CA LEU A 81 -11.56 10.57 9.39
C LEU A 81 -12.17 9.16 9.31
N CYS A 82 -11.36 8.10 9.30
CA CYS A 82 -11.84 6.72 9.23
C CYS A 82 -12.78 6.39 10.39
N ASP A 83 -12.47 6.84 11.61
CA ASP A 83 -13.27 6.59 12.82
C ASP A 83 -14.68 7.19 12.78
N ARG A 84 -14.95 8.09 11.84
CA ARG A 84 -16.31 8.66 11.63
C ARG A 84 -17.22 7.73 10.82
N PHE A 85 -16.67 6.70 10.18
CA PHE A 85 -17.39 5.82 9.26
C PHE A 85 -17.26 4.36 9.67
N GLU A 86 -18.37 3.67 9.91
CA GLU A 86 -18.39 2.26 10.30
C GLU A 86 -17.92 1.31 9.18
N ASN A 87 -18.02 1.75 7.93
CA ASN A 87 -17.65 0.99 6.74
C ASN A 87 -16.25 1.33 6.20
N VAL A 88 -15.49 2.19 6.89
CA VAL A 88 -14.11 2.55 6.50
C VAL A 88 -13.14 2.18 7.60
N CYS A 89 -12.01 1.61 7.25
CA CYS A 89 -10.99 1.23 8.23
C CYS A 89 -9.58 1.53 7.72
N ASN A 90 -8.80 2.27 8.52
CA ASN A 90 -7.36 2.27 8.39
C ASN A 90 -6.83 0.94 8.96
N ILE A 91 -6.36 0.07 8.07
CA ILE A 91 -5.86 -1.27 8.44
C ILE A 91 -4.38 -1.30 8.79
N ALA A 92 -3.63 -0.19 8.74
CA ALA A 92 -2.20 -0.15 9.05
C ALA A 92 -1.92 -0.66 10.48
N GLY A 93 -1.23 -1.79 10.62
CA GLY A 93 -0.95 -2.45 11.89
C GLY A 93 -2.19 -3.02 12.61
N ARG A 94 -3.34 -3.10 11.94
CA ARG A 94 -4.63 -3.53 12.49
C ARG A 94 -5.21 -4.72 11.74
N LYS A 95 -6.13 -5.43 12.39
CA LYS A 95 -6.95 -6.50 11.82
C LYS A 95 -8.40 -6.03 11.70
N PHE A 96 -8.98 -6.20 10.53
CA PHE A 96 -10.39 -5.91 10.27
C PHE A 96 -11.07 -7.13 9.64
N SER A 97 -12.24 -7.48 10.13
CA SER A 97 -13.00 -8.63 9.66
C SER A 97 -14.22 -8.19 8.85
N VAL A 98 -14.34 -8.69 7.64
CA VAL A 98 -15.47 -8.41 6.75
C VAL A 98 -15.80 -9.65 5.92
N ASN A 99 -17.07 -9.98 5.78
CA ASN A 99 -17.58 -11.12 5.01
C ASN A 99 -16.92 -12.47 5.34
N GLY A 100 -16.48 -12.63 6.60
CA GLY A 100 -15.83 -13.85 7.09
C GLY A 100 -14.35 -13.97 6.73
N TYR A 101 -13.73 -12.93 6.17
CA TYR A 101 -12.29 -12.81 5.94
C TYR A 101 -11.67 -11.77 6.86
N GLU A 102 -10.38 -11.93 7.16
CA GLU A 102 -9.62 -11.05 8.03
C GLU A 102 -8.54 -10.34 7.24
N PHE A 103 -8.61 -9.00 7.20
CA PHE A 103 -7.63 -8.15 6.52
C PHE A 103 -6.66 -7.55 7.54
N ILE A 104 -5.37 -7.67 7.27
CA ILE A 104 -4.29 -7.22 8.17
C ILE A 104 -3.33 -6.35 7.36
N GLY A 105 -3.20 -5.07 7.72
CA GLY A 105 -2.40 -4.11 6.99
C GLY A 105 -0.97 -3.93 7.53
N MET A 106 0.00 -3.71 6.64
CA MET A 106 1.38 -3.35 6.94
C MET A 106 1.89 -2.38 5.87
N ASN A 107 2.23 -1.16 6.25
CA ASN A 107 2.52 -0.06 5.32
C ASN A 107 3.99 0.40 5.30
N TYR A 108 4.88 -0.33 5.94
CA TYR A 108 6.31 -0.04 5.91
C TYR A 108 6.98 -0.57 4.64
N ILE A 109 8.06 0.12 4.24
CA ILE A 109 8.89 -0.22 3.08
C ILE A 109 10.36 -0.23 3.44
N LEU A 110 11.20 -0.84 2.60
CA LEU A 110 12.64 -0.70 2.68
C LEU A 110 13.08 0.67 2.16
N ASP A 111 14.33 1.05 2.46
CA ASP A 111 14.87 2.32 2.01
C ASP A 111 14.84 2.47 0.48
N HIS A 112 14.59 3.68 0.06
CA HIS A 112 14.53 4.10 -1.33
C HIS A 112 15.34 5.40 -1.54
N PRO A 113 15.70 5.78 -2.78
CA PRO A 113 16.65 6.87 -3.03
C PRO A 113 16.08 8.30 -2.83
N PHE A 114 14.80 8.45 -2.48
CA PHE A 114 14.14 9.75 -2.35
C PHE A 114 14.28 10.35 -0.96
N GLY A 115 14.08 11.67 -0.83
CA GLY A 115 14.33 12.41 0.40
C GLY A 115 13.32 12.16 1.52
N CYS A 116 12.04 11.97 1.22
CA CYS A 116 11.04 11.62 2.24
C CYS A 116 11.25 10.18 2.69
N LYS A 117 11.33 9.97 4.00
CA LYS A 117 11.66 8.67 4.63
C LYS A 117 10.56 8.14 5.55
N ASP A 118 9.37 8.65 5.38
CA ASP A 118 8.22 8.16 6.10
C ASP A 118 8.02 6.65 5.86
N ARG A 119 7.79 5.89 6.93
CA ARG A 119 7.58 4.43 6.92
C ARG A 119 8.75 3.58 6.41
N VAL A 120 9.96 4.14 6.36
CA VAL A 120 11.16 3.37 5.97
C VAL A 120 11.64 2.52 7.14
N VAL A 121 11.95 1.27 6.85
CA VAL A 121 12.57 0.30 7.77
C VAL A 121 13.79 -0.34 7.13
N THR A 122 14.60 -1.02 7.93
CA THR A 122 15.72 -1.85 7.46
C THR A 122 15.37 -3.34 7.51
N GLU A 123 16.20 -4.20 6.91
CA GLU A 123 16.12 -5.66 7.10
C GLU A 123 17.52 -6.28 7.23
N THR A 124 17.62 -7.56 7.62
CA THR A 124 18.86 -8.24 8.01
C THR A 124 19.97 -8.18 6.94
N HIS A 125 19.59 -8.16 5.68
CA HIS A 125 20.52 -8.07 4.55
C HIS A 125 20.39 -6.73 3.79
N TYR A 126 19.94 -5.70 4.50
CA TYR A 126 19.74 -4.38 3.92
C TYR A 126 21.06 -3.82 3.36
N ILE A 127 21.02 -3.44 2.09
CA ILE A 127 22.08 -2.70 1.43
C ILE A 127 21.59 -1.26 1.26
N PRO A 128 22.26 -0.28 1.91
CA PRO A 128 21.88 1.12 1.78
C PRO A 128 21.86 1.58 0.33
N GLN A 129 20.75 2.15 -0.08
CA GLN A 129 20.59 2.68 -1.43
C GLN A 129 21.37 3.99 -1.61
N ARG A 130 21.90 4.20 -2.81
CA ARG A 130 22.46 5.51 -3.17
C ARG A 130 21.34 6.55 -3.17
N GLN A 131 21.45 7.54 -2.30
CA GLN A 131 20.47 8.58 -2.18
C GLN A 131 20.55 9.58 -3.34
N LEU A 132 19.40 9.99 -3.88
CA LEU A 132 19.28 11.06 -4.88
C LEU A 132 19.12 12.44 -4.22
N SER A 133 18.63 12.48 -2.99
CA SER A 133 18.56 13.69 -2.18
C SER A 133 19.75 13.77 -1.22
N PRO A 134 20.40 14.93 -1.06
CA PRO A 134 21.47 15.12 -0.09
C PRO A 134 20.99 15.11 1.37
N VAL A 135 19.70 15.32 1.58
CA VAL A 135 19.07 15.36 2.91
C VAL A 135 17.86 14.44 2.89
N ALA A 136 17.79 13.55 3.87
CA ALA A 136 16.60 12.77 4.16
C ALA A 136 15.73 13.50 5.18
N GLY A 137 14.44 13.17 5.24
CA GLY A 137 13.51 13.78 6.19
C GLY A 137 12.36 12.86 6.52
N ILE A 138 11.92 12.92 7.76
CA ILE A 138 10.67 12.31 8.24
C ILE A 138 9.68 13.45 8.45
N SER A 139 8.47 13.33 7.93
CA SER A 139 7.48 14.39 8.03
C SER A 139 6.98 14.58 9.46
N ASN A 140 6.81 15.84 9.84
CA ASN A 140 6.13 16.25 11.05
C ASN A 140 4.93 17.15 10.69
N ALA A 141 4.26 17.71 11.68
CA ALA A 141 3.00 18.45 11.45
C ALA A 141 3.08 19.62 10.45
N VAL A 142 4.26 20.17 10.18
CA VAL A 142 4.42 21.40 9.36
C VAL A 142 5.56 21.34 8.34
N ASP A 143 6.55 20.45 8.52
CA ASP A 143 7.75 20.34 7.68
C ASP A 143 8.34 18.92 7.83
N TYR A 144 9.64 18.78 7.70
CA TYR A 144 10.39 17.53 7.86
C TYR A 144 11.48 17.65 8.91
N ASP A 145 11.59 16.65 9.77
CA ASP A 145 12.76 16.45 10.62
C ASP A 145 13.93 15.97 9.75
N ARG A 146 14.91 16.84 9.53
CA ARG A 146 15.99 16.62 8.55
C ARG A 146 17.08 15.73 9.10
N ILE A 147 17.48 14.73 8.33
CA ILE A 147 18.53 13.76 8.66
C ILE A 147 19.66 13.91 7.64
N TYR A 148 20.77 14.52 8.08
CA TYR A 148 21.92 14.84 7.21
C TYR A 148 22.84 13.63 6.97
N ASN A 149 22.90 12.68 7.89
CA ASN A 149 23.67 11.44 7.75
C ASN A 149 22.73 10.24 7.70
N TRP A 150 22.00 10.14 6.59
CA TRP A 150 21.02 9.07 6.39
C TRP A 150 21.63 7.67 6.51
N LEU A 151 22.86 7.48 5.99
CA LEU A 151 23.51 6.18 6.01
C LEU A 151 23.78 5.65 7.43
N GLU A 152 24.18 6.53 8.33
CA GLU A 152 24.35 6.17 9.74
C GLU A 152 23.00 5.94 10.41
N TYR A 153 22.09 6.89 10.26
CA TYR A 153 20.75 6.82 10.82
C TYR A 153 20.02 5.52 10.40
N SER A 154 20.10 5.14 9.13
CA SER A 154 19.46 3.94 8.62
C SER A 154 19.99 2.63 9.22
N ARG A 155 21.21 2.66 9.76
CA ARG A 155 21.84 1.49 10.40
C ARG A 155 21.59 1.41 11.90
N THR A 156 21.35 2.54 12.57
CA THR A 156 21.29 2.60 14.03
C THR A 156 19.90 2.90 14.57
N GLU A 157 19.07 3.63 13.83
CA GLU A 157 17.81 4.17 14.34
C GLU A 157 16.57 3.54 13.71
N LEU A 158 16.68 3.03 12.48
CA LEU A 158 15.52 2.45 11.81
C LEU A 158 15.09 1.13 12.45
N PRO A 159 13.78 0.89 12.62
CA PRO A 159 13.28 -0.41 13.02
C PRO A 159 13.56 -1.46 11.95
N HIS A 160 13.62 -2.73 12.35
CA HIS A 160 13.74 -3.85 11.42
C HIS A 160 12.38 -4.30 10.91
N MET A 161 12.28 -4.66 9.62
CA MET A 161 11.07 -5.20 8.99
C MET A 161 10.54 -6.42 9.75
N CYS A 162 11.41 -7.36 10.15
CA CYS A 162 10.98 -8.53 10.92
C CYS A 162 10.35 -8.16 12.27
N ASP A 163 10.74 -7.05 12.92
CA ASP A 163 10.15 -6.65 14.19
C ASP A 163 8.80 -5.93 13.99
N VAL A 164 8.63 -5.24 12.87
CA VAL A 164 7.32 -4.72 12.46
C VAL A 164 6.35 -5.87 12.17
N LEU A 165 6.78 -6.86 11.40
CA LEU A 165 5.96 -8.03 11.04
C LEU A 165 5.54 -8.85 12.27
N LYS A 166 6.41 -9.01 13.28
CA LYS A 166 6.09 -9.70 14.54
C LYS A 166 4.99 -9.02 15.37
N LYS A 167 4.83 -7.71 15.21
CA LYS A 167 3.83 -6.92 15.94
C LYS A 167 2.44 -6.95 15.29
N LEU A 168 2.34 -7.45 14.06
CA LEU A 168 1.06 -7.54 13.37
C LEU A 168 0.08 -8.47 14.12
N PRO A 169 -1.21 -8.11 14.15
CA PRO A 169 -2.22 -9.01 14.66
C PRO A 169 -2.21 -10.34 13.92
N LEU A 170 -2.43 -11.43 14.65
CA LEU A 170 -2.56 -12.73 14.03
C LEU A 170 -4.02 -12.97 13.57
N PRO A 171 -4.23 -13.64 12.43
CA PRO A 171 -5.56 -14.07 12.03
C PRO A 171 -6.02 -15.24 12.89
N ASP A 172 -7.34 -15.36 13.07
CA ASP A 172 -7.95 -16.51 13.76
C ASP A 172 -7.92 -17.74 12.84
N ASP A 173 -8.09 -17.52 11.52
CA ASP A 173 -7.98 -18.54 10.48
C ASP A 173 -7.09 -18.07 9.32
N ARG A 174 -5.90 -18.66 9.19
CA ARG A 174 -4.97 -18.31 8.11
C ARG A 174 -5.56 -18.53 6.71
N GLN A 175 -6.52 -19.45 6.54
CA GLN A 175 -7.16 -19.72 5.26
C GLN A 175 -8.22 -18.67 4.89
N LYS A 176 -8.51 -17.75 5.81
CA LYS A 176 -9.37 -16.58 5.62
C LYS A 176 -8.62 -15.27 5.79
N ALA A 177 -7.30 -15.33 5.96
CA ALA A 177 -6.45 -14.17 6.16
C ALA A 177 -6.01 -13.57 4.82
N VAL A 178 -6.14 -12.25 4.71
CA VAL A 178 -5.63 -11.41 3.61
C VAL A 178 -4.66 -10.40 4.23
N TYR A 179 -3.37 -10.54 3.96
CA TYR A 179 -2.41 -9.51 4.32
C TYR A 179 -2.35 -8.45 3.24
N VAL A 180 -2.47 -7.19 3.63
CA VAL A 180 -2.30 -6.03 2.74
C VAL A 180 -0.99 -5.36 3.14
N MET A 181 0.06 -5.62 2.38
CA MET A 181 1.40 -5.13 2.66
C MET A 181 1.86 -4.20 1.55
N HIS A 182 2.17 -2.94 1.88
CA HIS A 182 2.51 -1.96 0.86
C HIS A 182 3.71 -2.44 0.02
N MET A 183 4.77 -2.93 0.67
CA MET A 183 5.93 -3.49 -0.01
C MET A 183 5.72 -4.96 -0.42
N PRO A 184 6.10 -5.37 -1.64
CA PRO A 184 5.99 -6.77 -2.06
C PRO A 184 7.11 -7.66 -1.50
N PRO A 185 6.90 -8.99 -1.44
CA PRO A 185 7.90 -9.97 -1.03
C PRO A 185 8.93 -10.22 -2.13
N ALA A 186 10.19 -10.46 -1.74
CA ALA A 186 11.31 -10.73 -2.64
C ALA A 186 11.15 -12.03 -3.45
N GLY A 187 11.81 -12.10 -4.61
CA GLY A 187 11.92 -13.31 -5.41
C GLY A 187 10.71 -13.69 -6.25
N LEU A 188 9.63 -12.92 -6.18
CA LEU A 188 8.39 -13.19 -6.93
C LEU A 188 8.25 -12.35 -8.20
N ARG A 189 9.16 -11.42 -8.46
CA ARG A 189 9.10 -10.44 -9.56
C ARG A 189 7.88 -9.51 -9.48
N LEU A 190 7.41 -9.25 -8.28
CA LEU A 190 6.34 -8.29 -8.01
C LEU A 190 6.87 -6.86 -7.82
N GLY A 191 8.17 -6.68 -7.67
CA GLY A 191 8.85 -5.40 -7.50
C GLY A 191 9.89 -5.09 -8.58
N GLN A 192 9.69 -5.59 -9.79
CA GLN A 192 10.64 -5.44 -10.89
C GLN A 192 10.66 -4.00 -11.42
N LEU A 193 11.83 -3.37 -11.43
CA LEU A 193 12.05 -2.05 -12.02
C LEU A 193 12.23 -2.14 -13.54
N ARG A 194 11.68 -1.15 -14.26
CA ARG A 194 11.66 -1.11 -15.74
C ARG A 194 13.04 -1.02 -16.38
N TYR A 195 13.89 -0.18 -15.83
CA TYR A 195 15.19 0.14 -16.44
C TYR A 195 16.37 -0.54 -15.74
N GLN A 196 16.12 -1.34 -14.75
CA GLN A 196 17.11 -2.06 -13.98
C GLN A 196 16.64 -3.50 -13.85
N ASP A 197 17.51 -4.46 -14.08
CA ASP A 197 17.19 -5.88 -13.80
C ASP A 197 17.25 -6.12 -12.28
N LEU A 198 16.42 -5.39 -11.56
CA LEU A 198 16.39 -5.35 -10.11
C LEU A 198 14.96 -5.53 -9.61
N ASP A 199 14.77 -6.51 -8.74
CA ASP A 199 13.52 -6.76 -8.01
C ASP A 199 13.66 -6.14 -6.61
N ILE A 200 13.03 -4.97 -6.41
CA ILE A 200 13.11 -4.22 -5.14
C ILE A 200 12.00 -4.69 -4.22
N CYS A 201 12.29 -5.68 -3.39
CA CYS A 201 11.32 -6.32 -2.53
C CYS A 201 11.95 -6.74 -1.21
N SER A 202 11.14 -7.06 -0.19
CA SER A 202 11.60 -7.47 1.12
C SER A 202 11.74 -9.00 1.26
N VAL A 203 12.90 -9.44 1.71
CA VAL A 203 13.16 -10.83 2.07
C VAL A 203 12.41 -11.19 3.36
N ASP A 204 12.34 -10.28 4.33
CA ASP A 204 11.63 -10.51 5.59
C ASP A 204 10.12 -10.72 5.35
N ILE A 205 9.50 -9.98 4.41
CA ILE A 205 8.10 -10.21 4.02
C ILE A 205 7.94 -11.58 3.35
N TYR A 206 8.88 -11.97 2.48
CA TYR A 206 8.84 -13.29 1.86
C TYR A 206 8.87 -14.42 2.91
N GLU A 207 9.82 -14.38 3.86
CA GLU A 207 9.93 -15.40 4.91
C GLU A 207 8.71 -15.38 5.85
N PHE A 208 8.17 -14.21 6.17
CA PHE A 208 6.94 -14.07 6.94
C PHE A 208 5.76 -14.75 6.25
N LEU A 209 5.51 -14.44 4.98
CA LEU A 209 4.41 -15.05 4.21
C LEU A 209 4.60 -16.55 4.02
N LYS A 210 5.83 -17.00 3.82
CA LYS A 210 6.19 -18.42 3.74
C LYS A 210 5.93 -19.18 5.06
N GLU A 211 6.14 -18.54 6.22
CA GLU A 211 5.83 -19.10 7.52
C GLU A 211 4.32 -19.10 7.81
N LYS A 212 3.67 -17.95 7.62
CA LYS A 212 2.26 -17.76 8.03
C LYS A 212 1.27 -18.42 7.08
N GLN A 213 1.58 -18.55 5.80
CA GLN A 213 0.74 -19.16 4.77
C GLN A 213 -0.71 -18.64 4.77
N PRO A 214 -0.94 -17.31 4.68
CA PRO A 214 -2.29 -16.78 4.54
C PRO A 214 -2.93 -17.21 3.22
N LEU A 215 -4.24 -16.97 3.08
CA LEU A 215 -4.95 -17.18 1.82
C LEU A 215 -4.38 -16.31 0.71
N LEU A 216 -4.17 -15.02 1.00
CA LEU A 216 -3.81 -13.99 0.02
C LEU A 216 -2.90 -12.94 0.64
N SER A 217 -2.01 -12.38 -0.18
CA SER A 217 -1.27 -11.17 0.15
C SER A 217 -1.37 -10.16 -0.99
N LEU A 218 -1.76 -8.92 -0.66
CA LEU A 218 -1.94 -7.80 -1.60
C LEU A 218 -0.82 -6.79 -1.40
N HIS A 219 -0.27 -6.28 -2.51
CA HIS A 219 0.90 -5.39 -2.50
C HIS A 219 0.73 -4.19 -3.42
N GLY A 220 1.52 -3.14 -3.16
CA GLY A 220 1.63 -1.91 -3.93
C GLY A 220 3.09 -1.48 -4.17
N HIS A 221 3.41 -0.21 -3.93
CA HIS A 221 4.72 0.42 -3.92
C HIS A 221 5.44 0.47 -5.29
N ILE A 222 5.61 -0.64 -6.00
CA ILE A 222 6.34 -0.68 -7.27
C ILE A 222 5.34 -0.68 -8.43
N HIS A 223 5.07 0.50 -8.94
CA HIS A 223 3.96 0.73 -9.87
C HIS A 223 4.13 0.05 -11.23
N GLU A 224 5.36 0.02 -11.76
CA GLU A 224 5.66 -0.48 -13.10
C GLU A 224 5.86 -2.00 -13.19
N SER A 225 6.06 -2.68 -12.06
CA SER A 225 6.49 -4.09 -12.07
C SER A 225 5.67 -5.00 -12.99
N PRO A 226 4.34 -5.01 -12.97
CA PRO A 226 3.53 -5.90 -13.79
C PRO A 226 3.68 -5.69 -15.30
N ASP A 227 4.12 -4.49 -15.71
CA ASP A 227 4.21 -4.08 -17.12
C ASP A 227 5.65 -4.04 -17.63
N THR A 228 6.59 -4.60 -16.86
CA THR A 228 7.98 -4.83 -17.29
C THR A 228 8.12 -6.22 -17.92
N GLU A 229 9.15 -6.43 -18.74
CA GLU A 229 9.39 -7.70 -19.43
C GLU A 229 9.50 -8.90 -18.47
N LYS A 230 10.10 -8.69 -17.29
CA LYS A 230 10.34 -9.74 -16.30
C LYS A 230 9.35 -9.69 -15.12
N GLY A 231 8.59 -8.63 -15.00
CA GLY A 231 7.68 -8.42 -13.89
C GLY A 231 6.42 -9.29 -13.97
N LYS A 232 5.79 -9.42 -12.82
CA LYS A 232 4.52 -10.13 -12.70
C LYS A 232 3.55 -9.30 -11.86
N TRP A 233 2.26 -9.50 -12.07
CA TRP A 233 1.21 -8.93 -11.22
C TRP A 233 0.70 -9.94 -10.18
N ILE A 234 0.96 -11.23 -10.38
CA ILE A 234 0.55 -12.34 -9.52
C ILE A 234 1.62 -13.42 -9.49
N ASN A 235 1.89 -13.95 -8.31
CA ASN A 235 2.77 -15.11 -8.09
C ASN A 235 2.38 -15.79 -6.78
N GLN A 236 3.08 -16.83 -6.36
CA GLN A 236 2.74 -17.63 -5.18
C GLN A 236 3.95 -17.92 -4.30
N ILE A 237 3.69 -18.00 -2.99
CA ILE A 237 4.59 -18.57 -1.98
C ILE A 237 3.85 -19.78 -1.37
N HIS A 238 4.20 -20.98 -1.79
CA HIS A 238 3.47 -22.20 -1.44
C HIS A 238 1.95 -22.07 -1.74
N GLN A 239 1.11 -21.98 -0.69
CA GLN A 239 -0.35 -21.86 -0.84
C GLN A 239 -0.84 -20.40 -0.90
N THR A 240 0.02 -19.43 -0.56
CA THR A 240 -0.33 -18.02 -0.53
C THR A 240 -0.22 -17.42 -1.92
N THR A 241 -1.30 -16.89 -2.45
CA THR A 241 -1.26 -16.06 -3.65
C THR A 241 -0.80 -14.65 -3.27
N CYS A 242 0.14 -14.08 -4.04
CA CYS A 242 0.65 -12.72 -3.85
C CYS A 242 0.30 -11.89 -5.09
N ILE A 243 -0.38 -10.76 -4.90
CA ILE A 243 -0.89 -9.90 -5.97
C ILE A 243 -0.32 -8.49 -5.82
N GLN A 244 0.22 -7.96 -6.92
CA GLN A 244 0.53 -6.56 -7.10
C GLN A 244 -0.05 -6.09 -8.43
N THR A 245 -1.06 -5.23 -8.40
CA THR A 245 -1.71 -4.75 -9.62
C THR A 245 -0.82 -3.86 -10.46
N GLY A 246 0.10 -3.14 -9.83
CA GLY A 246 0.79 -2.01 -10.43
C GLY A 246 -0.15 -0.83 -10.69
N GLN A 247 0.42 0.25 -11.14
CA GLN A 247 -0.29 1.42 -11.66
C GLN A 247 0.65 2.07 -12.66
N THR A 248 0.58 1.65 -13.90
CA THR A 248 1.51 2.14 -14.92
C THR A 248 1.37 3.61 -15.22
N GLU A 249 2.45 4.19 -15.73
CA GLU A 249 2.64 5.60 -16.07
C GLU A 249 1.69 6.16 -17.14
N LEU A 250 0.67 5.42 -17.51
CA LEU A 250 -0.25 5.87 -18.53
C LEU A 250 -1.09 7.06 -18.07
N ASN A 251 -0.45 7.91 -17.25
CA ASN A 251 -1.01 9.14 -16.73
C ASN A 251 -2.38 8.92 -16.03
N ASP A 252 -2.99 9.96 -15.55
CA ASP A 252 -4.28 9.95 -14.85
C ASP A 252 -5.48 9.46 -15.71
N LYS A 253 -5.22 8.95 -16.91
CA LYS A 253 -6.22 8.46 -17.86
C LYS A 253 -6.62 7.00 -17.65
N TYR A 254 -5.81 6.24 -16.94
CA TYR A 254 -6.08 4.82 -16.72
C TYR A 254 -6.03 4.46 -15.24
N MET A 255 -6.91 3.56 -14.85
CA MET A 255 -6.93 2.95 -13.53
C MET A 255 -6.60 1.46 -13.67
N VAL A 256 -5.69 0.96 -12.82
CA VAL A 256 -5.36 -0.45 -12.73
C VAL A 256 -5.86 -0.99 -11.39
N TYR A 257 -6.59 -2.10 -11.43
CA TYR A 257 -7.08 -2.77 -10.23
C TYR A 257 -7.16 -4.28 -10.44
N ALA A 258 -7.36 -5.03 -9.36
CA ALA A 258 -7.67 -6.45 -9.43
C ALA A 258 -9.09 -6.72 -8.91
N GLU A 259 -9.83 -7.53 -9.67
CA GLU A 259 -11.05 -8.17 -9.20
C GLU A 259 -10.67 -9.49 -8.54
N ILE A 260 -11.15 -9.68 -7.31
CA ILE A 260 -10.76 -10.80 -6.47
C ILE A 260 -12.01 -11.48 -5.92
N ASP A 261 -12.22 -12.73 -6.31
CA ASP A 261 -13.17 -13.62 -5.67
C ASP A 261 -12.41 -14.53 -4.70
N LEU A 262 -12.53 -14.25 -3.40
CA LEU A 262 -11.82 -14.99 -2.35
C LEU A 262 -12.37 -16.40 -2.17
N GLN A 263 -13.66 -16.63 -2.44
CA GLN A 263 -14.30 -17.93 -2.31
C GLN A 263 -13.87 -18.87 -3.44
N GLU A 264 -13.96 -18.37 -4.69
CA GLU A 264 -13.61 -19.13 -5.88
C GLU A 264 -12.09 -19.08 -6.19
N LYS A 265 -11.33 -18.26 -5.46
CA LYS A 265 -9.90 -18.01 -5.70
C LYS A 265 -9.62 -17.56 -7.13
N LYS A 266 -10.46 -16.68 -7.65
CA LYS A 266 -10.31 -16.09 -8.99
C LYS A 266 -9.74 -14.69 -8.87
N TYR A 267 -8.78 -14.38 -9.74
CA TYR A 267 -8.05 -13.13 -9.74
C TYR A 267 -7.93 -12.59 -11.15
N GLU A 268 -8.37 -11.37 -11.39
CA GLU A 268 -8.28 -10.73 -12.69
C GLU A 268 -7.71 -9.32 -12.56
N ARG A 269 -6.64 -9.01 -13.28
CA ARG A 269 -6.11 -7.66 -13.40
C ARG A 269 -6.82 -6.91 -14.50
N LYS A 270 -7.31 -5.71 -14.21
CA LYS A 270 -8.02 -4.84 -15.15
C LYS A 270 -7.25 -3.53 -15.32
N VAL A 271 -7.29 -3.01 -16.55
CA VAL A 271 -6.83 -1.67 -16.93
C VAL A 271 -7.98 -1.01 -17.66
N ILE A 272 -8.51 0.07 -17.12
CA ILE A 272 -9.66 0.78 -17.69
C ILE A 272 -9.38 2.26 -17.82
N SER A 273 -10.03 2.93 -18.80
CA SER A 273 -10.01 4.38 -18.92
C SER A 273 -10.77 5.03 -17.76
N VAL A 274 -10.26 6.15 -17.29
CA VAL A 274 -10.90 6.99 -16.26
C VAL A 274 -11.84 8.01 -16.90
N ASP A 275 -11.69 8.25 -18.21
CA ASP A 275 -12.55 9.13 -19.01
C ASP A 275 -13.94 8.53 -19.28
#